data_ae40e719b170d8bf48084fd273636338
#
_entry.id   ae40e719b170d8bf48084fd273636338
#
_cell.length_a   1.000
_cell.length_b   1.000
_cell.length_c   1.000
_cell.angle_alpha   90.00
_cell.angle_beta   90.00
_cell.angle_gamma   90.00
#
_symmetry.space_group_name_H-M   'P 1'
#
loop_
_entity.id
_entity.type
_entity.pdbx_description
1 polymer ?
#
loop_
_entity_poly.entity_id
_entity_poly.type
_entity_poly.pdbx_seq_one_letter_code
_entity_poly.pdbx_strand_id
1 'polypeptide(L)'
;EISCSLVGSEMCIRDRYNDKGLYKELRDNYYKYPAQLPPLTWLNDSVPAAPEGIKVERLDDELHLTWQKPVSEKQDLTYTVYYSLTDSIDTASAKSILATNIYGNELFLPIDVESERGYTFSVTASTRYRIESEPSPDTYYYLSKFIK
;
A
#
# COMPACT_ATOMS: atom_id res chain seq x y z
N GLU A 1 -17.43 16.53 31.63
CA GLU A 1 -18.41 15.92 30.75
C GLU A 1 -17.95 16.03 29.30
N ILE A 2 -17.75 14.92 28.71
CA ILE A 2 -17.21 14.88 27.35
C ILE A 2 -18.32 15.25 26.40
N SER A 3 -18.15 16.33 25.72
CA SER A 3 -19.07 16.79 24.72
C SER A 3 -19.13 15.80 23.54
N CYS A 4 -20.26 15.18 23.33
CA CYS A 4 -20.53 14.38 22.13
C CYS A 4 -20.73 15.23 20.87
N SER A 5 -20.44 16.50 20.91
CA SER A 5 -20.52 17.39 19.74
C SER A 5 -19.49 17.03 18.67
N LEU A 6 -18.40 16.38 19.07
CA LEU A 6 -17.50 15.73 18.15
C LEU A 6 -18.06 14.34 17.88
N VAL A 7 -18.78 14.24 16.81
CA VAL A 7 -19.41 13.00 16.37
C VAL A 7 -18.46 11.85 16.51
N GLY A 8 -18.75 10.94 17.39
CA GLY A 8 -18.09 9.67 17.51
C GLY A 8 -17.00 9.54 18.56
N SER A 9 -16.53 10.59 19.24
CA SER A 9 -15.45 10.39 20.19
C SER A 9 -15.86 9.53 21.39
N GLU A 10 -17.01 9.78 21.98
CA GLU A 10 -17.55 8.95 23.07
C GLU A 10 -18.08 7.62 22.57
N MET A 11 -18.71 7.59 21.40
CA MET A 11 -19.16 6.35 20.76
C MET A 11 -17.99 5.45 20.42
N CYS A 12 -16.91 5.97 19.90
CA CYS A 12 -15.70 5.19 19.61
C CYS A 12 -15.09 4.57 20.87
N ILE A 13 -15.08 5.27 21.98
CA ILE A 13 -14.59 4.75 23.27
C ILE A 13 -15.55 3.67 23.79
N ARG A 14 -16.84 3.91 23.72
CA ARG A 14 -17.87 2.97 24.16
C ARG A 14 -17.86 1.70 23.31
N ASP A 15 -17.71 1.84 22.00
CA ASP A 15 -17.63 0.69 21.09
C ASP A 15 -16.39 -0.15 21.38
N ARG A 16 -15.26 0.46 21.66
CA ARG A 16 -14.06 -0.28 22.10
C ARG A 16 -14.29 -1.05 23.41
N TYR A 17 -15.06 -0.47 24.31
CA TYR A 17 -15.32 -1.09 25.63
C TYR A 17 -16.33 -2.24 25.53
N ASN A 18 -17.29 -2.14 24.62
CA ASN A 18 -18.36 -3.13 24.44
C ASN A 18 -18.29 -3.87 23.11
N ASP A 19 -17.12 -4.01 22.57
CA ASP A 19 -16.89 -4.47 21.21
C ASP A 19 -17.43 -5.87 20.90
N LYS A 20 -17.68 -6.73 21.81
CA LYS A 20 -18.25 -8.08 21.57
C LYS A 20 -17.79 -8.75 20.25
N GLY A 21 -16.60 -8.40 19.77
CA GLY A 21 -16.05 -8.89 18.52
C GLY A 21 -16.37 -8.07 17.26
N LEU A 22 -17.10 -6.96 17.36
CA LEU A 22 -17.48 -6.13 16.23
C LEU A 22 -16.25 -5.56 15.48
N TYR A 23 -15.24 -5.09 16.19
CA TYR A 23 -14.01 -4.60 15.58
C TYR A 23 -13.27 -5.67 14.79
N LYS A 24 -13.23 -6.89 15.32
CA LYS A 24 -12.63 -8.01 14.61
C LYS A 24 -13.41 -8.33 13.35
N GLU A 25 -14.72 -8.37 13.43
CA GLU A 25 -15.59 -8.63 12.29
C GLU A 25 -15.49 -7.54 11.21
N LEU A 26 -15.49 -6.27 11.62
CA LEU A 26 -15.29 -5.15 10.71
C LEU A 26 -13.94 -5.23 10.00
N ARG A 27 -12.87 -5.49 10.73
CA ARG A 27 -11.54 -5.61 10.16
C ARG A 27 -11.42 -6.81 9.22
N ASP A 28 -11.96 -7.96 9.60
CA ASP A 28 -11.75 -9.21 8.87
C ASP A 28 -12.68 -9.31 7.64
N ASN A 29 -13.84 -8.65 7.65
CA ASN A 29 -14.83 -8.74 6.59
C ASN A 29 -14.94 -7.47 5.74
N TYR A 30 -14.89 -6.28 6.35
CA TYR A 30 -15.13 -5.01 5.66
C TYR A 30 -13.86 -4.19 5.42
N TYR A 31 -12.94 -4.18 6.37
CA TYR A 31 -11.67 -3.43 6.29
C TYR A 31 -10.46 -4.35 6.16
N LYS A 32 -10.62 -5.42 5.45
CA LYS A 32 -9.59 -6.45 5.26
C LYS A 32 -8.38 -5.93 4.47
N TYR A 33 -8.64 -5.03 3.53
CA TYR A 33 -7.61 -4.50 2.65
C TYR A 33 -7.28 -3.05 2.98
N PRO A 34 -6.03 -2.63 2.78
CA PRO A 34 -5.68 -1.21 2.88
C PRO A 34 -6.54 -0.38 1.91
N ALA A 35 -6.84 0.84 2.30
CA ALA A 35 -7.58 1.77 1.46
C ALA A 35 -6.82 3.08 1.33
N GLN A 36 -6.86 3.65 0.15
CA GLN A 36 -6.36 4.98 -0.09
C GLN A 36 -7.41 6.04 0.27
N LEU A 37 -6.97 7.17 0.76
CA LEU A 37 -7.83 8.33 0.93
C LEU A 37 -8.12 8.97 -0.43
N PRO A 38 -9.32 9.51 -0.63
CA PRO A 38 -9.68 10.16 -1.88
C PRO A 38 -8.78 11.35 -2.19
N PRO A 39 -8.51 11.63 -3.46
CA PRO A 39 -7.68 12.75 -3.87
C PRO A 39 -8.36 14.10 -3.59
N LEU A 40 -7.55 15.08 -3.18
CA LEU A 40 -7.98 16.45 -2.89
C LEU A 40 -7.79 17.34 -4.13
N THR A 41 -8.47 17.02 -5.20
CA THR A 41 -8.30 17.67 -6.51
C THR A 41 -8.64 19.16 -6.52
N TRP A 42 -9.49 19.62 -5.60
CA TRP A 42 -9.83 21.04 -5.46
C TRP A 42 -8.70 21.88 -4.86
N LEU A 43 -7.69 21.26 -4.25
CA LEU A 43 -6.50 21.96 -3.71
C LEU A 43 -5.35 21.96 -4.73
N ASN A 44 -5.19 20.91 -5.46
CA ASN A 44 -4.23 20.75 -6.52
C ASN A 44 -4.62 19.55 -7.37
N ASP A 45 -4.47 19.63 -8.66
CA ASP A 45 -4.76 18.58 -9.64
C ASP A 45 -3.51 18.05 -10.37
N SER A 46 -2.33 18.53 -9.97
CA SER A 46 -1.07 18.11 -10.60
C SER A 46 -0.77 16.64 -10.30
N VAL A 47 -0.74 15.83 -11.34
CA VAL A 47 -0.39 14.41 -11.26
C VAL A 47 1.12 14.26 -11.22
N PRO A 48 1.69 13.57 -10.22
CA PRO A 48 3.12 13.33 -10.16
C PRO A 48 3.57 12.33 -11.22
N ALA A 49 4.85 12.33 -11.55
CA ALA A 49 5.43 11.32 -12.43
C ALA A 49 5.48 9.95 -11.74
N ALA A 50 5.37 8.89 -12.53
CA ALA A 50 5.46 7.53 -12.03
C ALA A 50 6.87 7.22 -11.50
N PRO A 51 7.00 6.41 -10.44
CA PRO A 51 8.28 5.88 -10.01
C PRO A 51 8.90 4.97 -11.08
N GLU A 52 10.21 4.90 -11.10
CA GLU A 52 10.96 4.09 -12.05
C GLU A 52 11.94 3.17 -11.33
N GLY A 53 12.51 2.22 -12.06
CA GLY A 53 13.62 1.40 -11.59
C GLY A 53 13.28 0.50 -10.43
N ILE A 54 12.08 -0.13 -10.42
CA ILE A 54 11.73 -1.10 -9.40
C ILE A 54 12.68 -2.27 -9.46
N LYS A 55 13.27 -2.62 -8.33
CA LYS A 55 14.09 -3.79 -8.12
C LYS A 55 13.52 -4.61 -6.98
N VAL A 56 13.55 -5.91 -7.16
CA VAL A 56 13.12 -6.88 -6.15
C VAL A 56 14.29 -7.80 -5.87
N GLU A 57 14.73 -7.82 -4.63
CA GLU A 57 15.84 -8.67 -4.18
C GLU A 57 15.35 -9.52 -3.00
N ARG A 58 15.82 -10.74 -2.93
CA ARG A 58 15.54 -11.60 -1.80
C ARG A 58 16.66 -11.47 -0.78
N LEU A 59 16.30 -11.17 0.45
CA LEU A 59 17.18 -11.12 1.60
C LEU A 59 16.68 -12.14 2.63
N ASP A 60 17.33 -13.31 2.70
CA ASP A 60 16.93 -14.41 3.59
C ASP A 60 15.43 -14.72 3.54
N ASP A 61 14.68 -14.31 4.54
CA ASP A 61 13.24 -14.56 4.70
C ASP A 61 12.36 -13.37 4.30
N GLU A 62 12.93 -12.36 3.62
CA GLU A 62 12.23 -11.16 3.18
C GLU A 62 12.51 -10.83 1.73
N LEU A 63 11.54 -10.21 1.06
CA LEU A 63 11.73 -9.53 -0.20
C LEU A 63 11.99 -8.04 0.06
N HIS A 64 13.06 -7.54 -0.48
CA HIS A 64 13.40 -6.13 -0.46
C HIS A 64 13.06 -5.50 -1.81
N LEU A 65 12.03 -4.66 -1.81
CA LEU A 65 11.64 -3.86 -2.95
C LEU A 65 12.27 -2.49 -2.83
N THR A 66 12.88 -2.03 -3.92
CA THR A 66 13.41 -0.67 -4.03
C THR A 66 12.95 -0.03 -5.32
N TRP A 67 12.80 1.28 -5.31
CA TRP A 67 12.44 2.07 -6.49
C TRP A 67 13.11 3.44 -6.47
N GLN A 68 13.06 4.14 -7.58
CA GLN A 68 13.64 5.47 -7.70
C GLN A 68 12.56 6.54 -7.68
N LYS A 69 12.80 7.60 -6.90
CA LYS A 69 11.96 8.79 -6.92
C LYS A 69 12.04 9.43 -8.32
N PRO A 70 10.90 9.85 -8.91
CA PRO A 70 10.92 10.59 -10.16
C PRO A 70 11.77 11.85 -10.05
N VAL A 71 12.71 12.03 -10.96
CA VAL A 71 13.68 13.14 -10.93
C VAL A 71 13.01 14.51 -11.09
N SER A 72 11.88 14.56 -11.79
CA SER A 72 11.11 15.77 -12.01
C SER A 72 10.39 16.29 -10.77
N GLU A 73 10.25 15.47 -9.75
CA GLU A 73 9.44 15.81 -8.56
C GLU A 73 10.28 16.39 -7.43
N LYS A 74 10.03 17.67 -7.16
CA LYS A 74 10.66 18.38 -6.03
C LYS A 74 9.92 18.21 -4.70
N GLN A 75 8.67 17.73 -4.75
CA GLN A 75 7.81 17.56 -3.58
C GLN A 75 8.12 16.24 -2.87
N ASP A 76 7.77 16.21 -1.60
CA ASP A 76 7.75 14.96 -0.86
C ASP A 76 6.60 14.09 -1.37
N LEU A 77 6.93 12.89 -1.78
CA LEU A 77 5.98 11.90 -2.28
C LEU A 77 5.83 10.78 -1.26
N THR A 78 4.64 10.22 -1.23
CA THR A 78 4.39 8.92 -0.60
C THR A 78 4.15 7.89 -1.69
N TYR A 79 4.40 6.63 -1.39
CA TYR A 79 4.28 5.56 -2.38
C TYR A 79 3.26 4.54 -1.95
N THR A 80 2.61 3.94 -2.94
CA THR A 80 1.74 2.79 -2.78
C THR A 80 2.29 1.65 -3.62
N VAL A 81 2.45 0.50 -3.01
CA VAL A 81 2.91 -0.72 -3.68
C VAL A 81 1.72 -1.61 -3.94
N TYR A 82 1.57 -1.99 -5.18
CA TYR A 82 0.60 -2.96 -5.65
C TYR A 82 1.27 -4.29 -5.96
N TYR A 83 0.55 -5.37 -5.78
CA TYR A 83 1.02 -6.70 -6.13
C TYR A 83 -0.08 -7.55 -6.75
N SER A 84 0.33 -8.54 -7.50
CA SER A 84 -0.53 -9.59 -8.03
C SER A 84 0.21 -10.92 -8.03
N LEU A 85 -0.54 -12.01 -7.96
CA LEU A 85 -0.04 -13.37 -8.18
C LEU A 85 -0.18 -13.80 -9.65
N THR A 86 -0.64 -12.90 -10.51
CA THR A 86 -0.80 -13.08 -11.95
C THR A 86 0.12 -12.11 -12.69
N ASP A 87 0.18 -12.21 -13.99
CA ASP A 87 1.03 -11.39 -14.86
C ASP A 87 0.53 -9.94 -15.00
N SER A 88 -0.62 -9.61 -14.42
CA SER A 88 -1.20 -8.27 -14.49
C SER A 88 -1.71 -7.81 -13.13
N ILE A 89 -1.65 -6.50 -12.90
CA ILE A 89 -2.09 -5.87 -11.67
C ILE A 89 -3.33 -5.01 -11.97
N ASP A 90 -4.39 -5.24 -11.21
CA ASP A 90 -5.56 -4.35 -11.19
C ASP A 90 -5.37 -3.30 -10.08
N THR A 91 -4.91 -2.13 -10.45
CA THR A 91 -4.70 -1.01 -9.51
C THR A 91 -6.01 -0.41 -8.99
N ALA A 92 -7.14 -0.67 -9.62
CA ALA A 92 -8.45 -0.24 -9.15
C ALA A 92 -8.98 -1.11 -8.00
N SER A 93 -8.39 -2.28 -7.78
CA SER A 93 -8.82 -3.20 -6.75
C SER A 93 -8.01 -3.01 -5.45
N ALA A 94 -8.70 -2.78 -4.34
CA ALA A 94 -8.07 -2.72 -3.02
C ALA A 94 -7.33 -4.02 -2.63
N LYS A 95 -7.69 -5.15 -3.26
CA LYS A 95 -7.02 -6.44 -3.03
C LYS A 95 -5.58 -6.47 -3.55
N SER A 96 -5.29 -5.64 -4.55
CA SER A 96 -3.95 -5.50 -5.12
C SER A 96 -3.04 -4.60 -4.31
N ILE A 97 -3.56 -3.84 -3.36
CA ILE A 97 -2.76 -2.95 -2.52
C ILE A 97 -2.02 -3.77 -1.47
N LEU A 98 -0.70 -3.72 -1.53
CA LEU A 98 0.17 -4.35 -0.55
C LEU A 98 0.47 -3.42 0.62
N ALA A 99 0.88 -2.20 0.33
CA ALA A 99 1.16 -1.17 1.32
C ALA A 99 0.93 0.23 0.74
N THR A 100 0.48 1.15 1.58
CA THR A 100 0.22 2.55 1.23
C THR A 100 0.95 3.51 2.16
N ASN A 101 1.04 4.77 1.76
CA ASN A 101 1.67 5.83 2.56
C ASN A 101 3.12 5.53 2.97
N ILE A 102 3.88 4.92 2.08
CA ILE A 102 5.29 4.62 2.31
C ILE A 102 6.09 5.90 2.12
N TYR A 103 6.82 6.27 3.16
CA TYR A 103 7.79 7.37 3.12
C TYR A 103 9.18 6.77 2.88
N GLY A 104 9.76 7.02 1.74
CA GLY A 104 11.02 6.41 1.36
C GLY A 104 10.88 5.58 0.08
N ASN A 105 11.96 4.96 -0.32
CA ASN A 105 12.08 4.31 -1.62
C ASN A 105 12.29 2.80 -1.50
N GLU A 106 11.89 2.23 -0.38
CA GLU A 106 12.08 0.80 -0.10
C GLU A 106 10.95 0.22 0.73
N LEU A 107 10.73 -1.07 0.58
CA LEU A 107 9.77 -1.84 1.35
C LEU A 107 10.32 -3.25 1.60
N PHE A 108 10.22 -3.71 2.83
CA PHE A 108 10.54 -5.08 3.21
C PHE A 108 9.26 -5.88 3.41
N LEU A 109 9.21 -7.04 2.78
CA LEU A 109 8.06 -7.94 2.83
C LEU A 109 8.48 -9.30 3.36
N PRO A 110 7.92 -9.74 4.49
CA PRO A 110 8.15 -11.09 4.94
C PRO A 110 7.56 -12.09 3.93
N ILE A 111 8.33 -13.12 3.61
CA ILE A 111 7.91 -14.18 2.68
C ILE A 111 7.86 -15.52 3.38
N ASP A 112 6.96 -16.35 2.90
CA ASP A 112 6.97 -17.77 3.27
C ASP A 112 8.01 -18.49 2.40
N VAL A 113 9.09 -18.89 3.03
CA VAL A 113 10.28 -19.49 2.41
C VAL A 113 9.94 -20.82 1.68
N GLU A 114 8.87 -21.47 2.08
CA GLU A 114 8.46 -22.76 1.49
C GLU A 114 7.57 -22.59 0.25
N SER A 115 7.07 -21.40 -0.02
CA SER A 115 6.19 -21.17 -1.15
C SER A 115 6.97 -20.77 -2.41
N GLU A 116 6.80 -21.55 -3.47
CA GLU A 116 7.24 -21.15 -4.80
C GLU A 116 6.11 -20.42 -5.50
N ARG A 117 6.30 -19.11 -5.75
CA ARG A 117 5.26 -18.27 -6.38
C ARG A 117 5.87 -17.15 -7.21
N GLY A 118 5.17 -16.82 -8.29
CA GLY A 118 5.42 -15.60 -9.02
C GLY A 118 4.67 -14.42 -8.40
N TYR A 119 5.32 -13.29 -8.34
CA TYR A 119 4.75 -12.02 -7.90
C TYR A 119 4.99 -10.96 -8.95
N THR A 120 3.98 -10.18 -9.24
CA THR A 120 4.12 -8.98 -10.05
C THR A 120 3.94 -7.78 -9.15
N PHE A 121 4.86 -6.83 -9.20
CA PHE A 121 4.83 -5.61 -8.40
C PHE A 121 4.74 -4.38 -9.29
N SER A 122 4.01 -3.38 -8.81
CA SER A 122 3.97 -2.05 -9.38
C SER A 122 3.90 -1.01 -8.26
N VAL A 123 4.45 0.17 -8.49
CA VAL A 123 4.50 1.24 -7.49
C VAL A 123 3.94 2.51 -8.11
N THR A 124 3.11 3.21 -7.34
CA THR A 124 2.64 4.55 -7.67
C THR A 124 3.19 5.57 -6.69
N ALA A 125 3.30 6.80 -7.11
CA ALA A 125 3.65 7.92 -6.26
C ALA A 125 2.41 8.79 -6.01
N SER A 126 2.26 9.30 -4.79
CA SER A 126 1.16 10.19 -4.43
C SER A 126 1.69 11.47 -3.82
N THR A 127 1.11 12.60 -4.22
CA THR A 127 1.39 13.90 -3.63
C THR A 127 0.76 14.02 -2.24
N ARG A 128 1.13 15.08 -1.50
CA ARG A 128 0.47 15.41 -0.23
C ARG A 128 -1.05 15.63 -0.36
N TYR A 129 -1.53 15.92 -1.57
CA TYR A 129 -2.96 16.07 -1.88
C TYR A 129 -3.63 14.77 -2.30
N ARG A 130 -2.96 13.64 -2.15
CA ARG A 130 -3.47 12.31 -2.50
C ARG A 130 -3.72 12.10 -4.00
N ILE A 131 -3.06 12.87 -4.83
CA ILE A 131 -3.11 12.67 -6.27
C ILE A 131 -2.05 11.65 -6.63
N GLU A 132 -2.51 10.54 -7.19
CA GLU A 132 -1.69 9.38 -7.52
C GLU A 132 -1.19 9.46 -8.96
N SER A 133 0.04 9.02 -9.17
CA SER A 133 0.64 8.90 -10.49
C SER A 133 0.09 7.70 -11.25
N GLU A 134 0.39 7.62 -12.53
CA GLU A 134 0.31 6.37 -13.26
C GLU A 134 1.18 5.30 -12.57
N PRO A 135 0.80 4.03 -12.66
CA PRO A 135 1.60 2.94 -12.13
C PRO A 135 2.93 2.81 -12.87
N SER A 136 3.96 2.43 -12.14
CA SER A 136 5.23 2.05 -12.76
C SER A 136 5.06 0.82 -13.66
N PRO A 137 6.00 0.54 -14.57
CA PRO A 137 6.01 -0.73 -15.29
C PRO A 137 5.97 -1.92 -14.34
N ASP A 138 5.17 -2.91 -14.70
CA ASP A 138 5.02 -4.13 -13.93
C ASP A 138 6.36 -4.89 -13.85
N THR A 139 6.77 -5.22 -12.64
CA THR A 139 8.00 -5.96 -12.39
C THR A 139 7.67 -7.34 -11.86
N TYR A 140 7.97 -8.35 -12.65
CA TYR A 140 7.74 -9.74 -12.27
C TYR A 140 8.94 -10.29 -11.50
N TYR A 141 8.66 -10.99 -10.41
CA TYR A 141 9.64 -11.69 -9.59
C TYR A 141 9.16 -13.11 -9.27
N TYR A 142 9.98 -14.11 -9.57
CA TYR A 142 9.69 -15.48 -9.20
C TYR A 142 10.44 -15.88 -7.94
N LEU A 143 9.70 -16.19 -6.89
CA LEU A 143 10.24 -16.69 -5.64
C LEU A 143 10.51 -18.20 -5.82
N SER A 144 11.78 -18.57 -5.94
CA SER A 144 12.20 -19.96 -5.96
C SER A 144 12.46 -20.49 -4.55
N LYS A 145 12.18 -21.76 -4.35
CA LYS A 145 12.50 -22.44 -3.10
C LYS A 145 14.00 -22.42 -2.86
N PHE A 146 14.42 -22.08 -1.66
CA PHE A 146 15.83 -22.23 -1.28
C PHE A 146 16.16 -23.71 -1.18
N ILE A 147 16.95 -24.21 -2.10
CA ILE A 147 17.63 -25.50 -1.94
C ILE A 147 18.89 -25.21 -1.13
N LYS A 148 18.83 -25.56 0.14
CA LYS A 148 20.03 -25.55 1.00
C LYS A 148 20.99 -26.64 0.56
#